data_019c62ce9b643c013a7b9ef7abe0fcaf
#
_entry.id   019c62ce9b643c013a7b9ef7abe0fcaf
#
_cell.length_a   1.000
_cell.length_b   1.000
_cell.length_c   1.000
_cell.angle_alpha   90.00
_cell.angle_beta   90.00
_cell.angle_gamma   90.00
#
_symmetry.space_group_name_H-M   'P 1'
#
loop_
_entity.id
_entity.type
_entity.pdbx_description
1 polymer ?
#
loop_
_entity_poly.entity_id
_entity_poly.type
_entity_poly.pdbx_seq_one_letter_code
_entity_poly.pdbx_strand_id
1 'polypeptide(L)'
;MKKKKFKIALAQIKIEQKNIEENCKKIFKKIEEAAKENVDIICFPELATIGYTITTDELKKLPEDFNNTFIEKLQEKAKFFKIHILVGYLESKTTKKSRDFYNSCIFIDDEGKILANARKVYLWKKEKTKFKAGNKFVVKNTKFGKIGILLCYDLEFPEPARIECLKGAEIIFVPSLWSFNAENRWHIDLAANSLFNLLFIAGCNAVDDSCCGKSKIVEPDGSTLIEASGTNEELLMATIDLEKISEVRAKIPYLTDLKK
;
A
#
# COMPACT_ATOMS: atom_id res chain seq x y z
N MET A 1 -19.56 12.37 -9.36
CA MET A 1 -20.27 11.43 -8.46
C MET A 1 -19.27 10.36 -8.00
N LYS A 2 -19.40 9.86 -6.77
CA LYS A 2 -18.57 8.77 -6.24
C LYS A 2 -18.92 7.45 -6.93
N LYS A 3 -17.91 6.73 -7.44
CA LYS A 3 -18.08 5.39 -8.03
C LYS A 3 -18.14 4.36 -6.90
N LYS A 4 -19.28 3.74 -6.68
CA LYS A 4 -19.50 2.77 -5.59
C LYS A 4 -18.86 1.41 -5.84
N LYS A 5 -18.74 1.00 -7.13
CA LYS A 5 -18.09 -0.25 -7.55
C LYS A 5 -16.89 0.07 -8.43
N PHE A 6 -15.73 -0.51 -8.11
CA PHE A 6 -14.49 -0.31 -8.85
C PHE A 6 -13.56 -1.52 -8.71
N LYS A 7 -12.72 -1.75 -9.72
CA LYS A 7 -11.80 -2.88 -9.76
C LYS A 7 -10.44 -2.47 -9.22
N ILE A 8 -9.91 -3.22 -8.26
CA ILE A 8 -8.56 -3.03 -7.75
C ILE A 8 -7.66 -4.21 -8.10
N ALA A 9 -6.35 -3.95 -8.16
CA ALA A 9 -5.32 -4.95 -8.30
C ALA A 9 -4.26 -4.80 -7.21
N LEU A 10 -3.84 -5.92 -6.64
CA LEU A 10 -2.66 -6.02 -5.78
C LEU A 10 -1.58 -6.74 -6.58
N ALA A 11 -0.50 -6.05 -6.88
CA ALA A 11 0.62 -6.58 -7.64
C ALA A 11 1.58 -7.33 -6.69
N GLN A 12 1.27 -8.59 -6.40
CA GLN A 12 2.21 -9.45 -5.69
C GLN A 12 3.39 -9.78 -6.58
N ILE A 13 4.52 -9.14 -6.33
CA ILE A 13 5.73 -9.27 -7.15
C ILE A 13 6.93 -9.68 -6.32
N LYS A 14 7.89 -10.35 -6.96
CA LYS A 14 9.23 -10.52 -6.44
C LYS A 14 10.01 -9.22 -6.63
N ILE A 15 10.66 -8.77 -5.57
CA ILE A 15 11.48 -7.56 -5.59
C ILE A 15 12.95 -7.96 -5.68
N GLU A 16 13.60 -7.51 -6.74
CA GLU A 16 15.04 -7.71 -6.92
C GLU A 16 15.79 -6.77 -5.98
N GLN A 17 16.43 -7.35 -4.97
CA GLN A 17 17.10 -6.59 -3.91
C GLN A 17 18.17 -5.65 -4.49
N LYS A 18 18.07 -4.34 -4.21
CA LYS A 18 18.99 -3.28 -4.64
C LYS A 18 19.02 -3.01 -6.15
N ASN A 19 18.17 -3.66 -6.95
CA ASN A 19 18.10 -3.46 -8.39
C ASN A 19 16.92 -2.56 -8.77
N ILE A 20 17.14 -1.23 -8.63
CA ILE A 20 16.09 -0.21 -8.87
C ILE A 20 15.58 -0.28 -10.31
N GLU A 21 16.49 -0.44 -11.28
CA GLU A 21 16.12 -0.42 -12.70
C GLU A 21 15.16 -1.57 -13.05
N GLU A 22 15.49 -2.80 -12.64
CA GLU A 22 14.67 -3.97 -12.92
C GLU A 22 13.31 -3.91 -12.19
N ASN A 23 13.33 -3.48 -10.93
CA ASN A 23 12.10 -3.30 -10.17
C ASN A 23 11.18 -2.24 -10.81
N CYS A 24 11.73 -1.11 -11.26
CA CYS A 24 10.95 -0.09 -11.97
C CYS A 24 10.35 -0.62 -13.27
N LYS A 25 11.11 -1.39 -14.08
CA LYS A 25 10.60 -2.05 -15.29
C LYS A 25 9.44 -2.98 -14.96
N LYS A 26 9.58 -3.80 -13.92
CA LYS A 26 8.54 -4.74 -13.46
C LYS A 26 7.28 -3.98 -13.01
N ILE A 27 7.42 -2.91 -12.22
CA ILE A 27 6.31 -2.07 -11.80
C ILE A 27 5.57 -1.49 -13.02
N PHE A 28 6.29 -0.92 -13.98
CA PHE A 28 5.67 -0.34 -15.17
C PHE A 28 4.93 -1.38 -16.02
N LYS A 29 5.51 -2.57 -16.17
CA LYS A 29 4.87 -3.69 -16.87
C LYS A 29 3.56 -4.12 -16.18
N LYS A 30 3.56 -4.22 -14.84
CA LYS A 30 2.35 -4.59 -14.08
C LYS A 30 1.25 -3.53 -14.16
N ILE A 31 1.60 -2.25 -14.25
CA ILE A 31 0.62 -1.18 -14.52
C ILE A 31 -0.04 -1.38 -15.88
N GLU A 32 0.75 -1.71 -16.92
CA GLU A 32 0.22 -1.97 -18.27
C GLU A 32 -0.68 -3.22 -18.32
N GLU A 33 -0.30 -4.29 -17.59
CA GLU A 33 -1.12 -5.49 -17.45
C GLU A 33 -2.46 -5.16 -16.76
N ALA A 34 -2.43 -4.43 -15.65
CA ALA A 34 -3.63 -4.02 -14.93
C ALA A 34 -4.56 -3.13 -15.76
N ALA A 35 -3.99 -2.23 -16.55
CA ALA A 35 -4.77 -1.35 -17.42
C ALA A 35 -5.54 -2.13 -18.49
N LYS A 36 -4.94 -3.18 -19.09
CA LYS A 36 -5.61 -4.07 -20.05
C LYS A 36 -6.81 -4.79 -19.44
N GLU A 37 -6.77 -5.02 -18.13
CA GLU A 37 -7.83 -5.65 -17.36
C GLU A 37 -8.86 -4.64 -16.81
N ASN A 38 -8.81 -3.38 -17.23
CA ASN A 38 -9.67 -2.29 -16.77
C ASN A 38 -9.66 -2.11 -15.24
N VAL A 39 -8.49 -2.22 -14.64
CA VAL A 39 -8.28 -1.95 -13.22
C VAL A 39 -8.34 -0.46 -12.96
N ASP A 40 -9.10 -0.05 -11.96
CA ASP A 40 -9.24 1.36 -11.54
C ASP A 40 -8.09 1.82 -10.62
N ILE A 41 -7.60 0.90 -9.75
CA ILE A 41 -6.54 1.19 -8.77
C ILE A 41 -5.60 -0.01 -8.69
N ILE A 42 -4.29 0.22 -8.83
CA ILE A 42 -3.26 -0.80 -8.60
C ILE A 42 -2.40 -0.42 -7.40
N CYS A 43 -2.08 -1.41 -6.55
CA CYS A 43 -1.19 -1.27 -5.41
C CYS A 43 0.01 -2.21 -5.55
N PHE A 44 1.20 -1.70 -5.23
CA PHE A 44 2.46 -2.44 -5.18
C PHE A 44 2.97 -2.59 -3.75
N PRO A 45 3.85 -3.57 -3.47
CA PRO A 45 4.41 -3.79 -2.15
C PRO A 45 5.20 -2.61 -1.59
N GLU A 46 5.55 -2.71 -0.31
CA GLU A 46 6.49 -1.84 0.40
C GLU A 46 7.88 -1.90 -0.26
N LEU A 47 8.60 -0.75 -0.32
CA LEU A 47 9.94 -0.65 -0.90
C LEU A 47 10.09 -1.37 -2.25
N ALA A 48 9.02 -1.41 -3.06
CA ALA A 48 8.97 -2.15 -4.32
C ALA A 48 10.07 -1.73 -5.31
N THR A 49 10.62 -0.53 -5.18
CA THR A 49 11.69 -0.03 -6.04
C THR A 49 13.06 -0.59 -5.72
N ILE A 50 13.33 -1.07 -4.47
CA ILE A 50 14.71 -1.37 -4.04
C ILE A 50 14.84 -2.59 -3.13
N GLY A 51 13.74 -2.99 -2.47
CA GLY A 51 13.75 -4.06 -1.48
C GLY A 51 14.29 -3.64 -0.11
N TYR A 52 14.43 -4.63 0.78
CA TYR A 52 14.67 -4.39 2.21
C TYR A 52 16.15 -4.45 2.63
N THR A 53 17.01 -5.06 1.81
CA THR A 53 18.39 -5.39 2.20
C THR A 53 19.40 -4.25 2.04
N ILE A 54 18.98 -3.09 1.50
CA ILE A 54 19.85 -1.94 1.35
C ILE A 54 20.41 -1.46 2.70
N THR A 55 21.69 -1.18 2.75
CA THR A 55 22.38 -0.68 3.94
C THR A 55 22.38 0.85 3.99
N THR A 56 22.68 1.43 5.17
CA THR A 56 22.79 2.89 5.34
C THR A 56 23.88 3.50 4.44
N ASP A 57 24.99 2.80 4.23
CA ASP A 57 26.09 3.28 3.39
C ASP A 57 25.75 3.22 1.90
N GLU A 58 24.99 2.22 1.47
CA GLU A 58 24.47 2.15 0.10
C GLU A 58 23.42 3.24 -0.16
N LEU A 59 22.55 3.53 0.80
CA LEU A 59 21.59 4.64 0.71
C LEU A 59 22.27 5.98 0.42
N LYS A 60 23.38 6.27 1.14
CA LYS A 60 24.13 7.52 0.98
C LYS A 60 24.77 7.66 -0.41
N LYS A 61 25.06 6.55 -1.09
CA LYS A 61 25.68 6.52 -2.42
C LYS A 61 24.68 6.70 -3.57
N LEU A 62 23.38 6.60 -3.31
CA LEU A 62 22.37 6.83 -4.35
C LEU A 62 22.41 8.27 -4.85
N PRO A 63 22.20 8.53 -6.15
CA PRO A 63 22.00 9.89 -6.68
C PRO A 63 20.88 10.63 -5.92
N GLU A 64 20.97 11.96 -5.81
CA GLU A 64 19.93 12.73 -5.09
C GLU A 64 18.57 12.67 -5.78
N ASP A 65 18.56 12.59 -7.08
CA ASP A 65 17.41 12.63 -7.97
C ASP A 65 16.93 11.24 -8.44
N PHE A 66 17.47 10.15 -7.86
CA PHE A 66 17.21 8.78 -8.34
C PHE A 66 15.72 8.42 -8.44
N ASN A 67 14.85 9.08 -7.69
CA ASN A 67 13.40 8.86 -7.75
C ASN A 67 12.67 9.75 -8.76
N ASN A 68 13.26 10.85 -9.24
CA ASN A 68 12.53 11.84 -10.02
C ASN A 68 11.97 11.23 -11.31
N THR A 69 12.82 10.62 -12.12
CA THR A 69 12.41 9.96 -13.37
C THR A 69 11.40 8.82 -13.12
N PHE A 70 11.52 8.09 -12.02
CA PHE A 70 10.57 7.04 -11.66
C PHE A 70 9.18 7.62 -11.37
N ILE A 71 9.11 8.67 -10.55
CA ILE A 71 7.85 9.34 -10.18
C ILE A 71 7.20 9.99 -11.40
N GLU A 72 7.97 10.68 -12.24
CA GLU A 72 7.49 11.27 -13.48
C GLU A 72 6.85 10.21 -14.40
N LYS A 73 7.54 9.08 -14.62
CA LYS A 73 7.01 7.97 -15.40
C LYS A 73 5.76 7.35 -14.80
N LEU A 74 5.66 7.26 -13.45
CA LEU A 74 4.42 6.81 -12.80
C LEU A 74 3.26 7.77 -13.09
N GLN A 75 3.49 9.07 -13.02
CA GLN A 75 2.48 10.10 -13.32
C GLN A 75 2.02 10.02 -14.78
N GLU A 76 2.96 9.88 -15.73
CA GLU A 76 2.67 9.68 -17.15
C GLU A 76 1.82 8.42 -17.37
N LYS A 77 2.20 7.28 -16.79
CA LYS A 77 1.45 6.02 -16.92
C LYS A 77 0.06 6.10 -16.27
N ALA A 78 -0.04 6.70 -15.09
CA ALA A 78 -1.33 6.90 -14.43
C ALA A 78 -2.30 7.70 -15.31
N LYS A 79 -1.81 8.79 -15.91
CA LYS A 79 -2.58 9.64 -16.82
C LYS A 79 -2.91 8.93 -18.15
N PHE A 80 -1.93 8.24 -18.73
CA PHE A 80 -2.10 7.57 -20.02
C PHE A 80 -3.12 6.41 -19.92
N PHE A 81 -2.98 5.56 -18.91
CA PHE A 81 -3.84 4.40 -18.70
C PHE A 81 -5.11 4.69 -17.90
N LYS A 82 -5.29 5.93 -17.40
CA LYS A 82 -6.43 6.32 -16.56
C LYS A 82 -6.60 5.44 -15.32
N ILE A 83 -5.49 5.09 -14.67
CA ILE A 83 -5.43 4.20 -13.51
C ILE A 83 -4.81 4.93 -12.30
N HIS A 84 -5.38 4.73 -11.10
CA HIS A 84 -4.74 5.17 -9.86
C HIS A 84 -3.64 4.21 -9.46
N ILE A 85 -2.51 4.73 -8.95
CA ILE A 85 -1.33 3.94 -8.64
C ILE A 85 -0.86 4.20 -7.20
N LEU A 86 -0.71 3.13 -6.41
CA LEU A 86 -0.03 3.15 -5.11
C LEU A 86 1.26 2.33 -5.20
N VAL A 87 2.40 2.93 -4.88
CA VAL A 87 3.69 2.22 -4.91
C VAL A 87 4.45 2.48 -3.63
N GLY A 88 4.81 1.40 -2.92
CA GLY A 88 5.79 1.45 -1.85
C GLY A 88 7.20 1.69 -2.43
N TYR A 89 7.91 2.71 -1.96
CA TYR A 89 9.20 3.10 -2.51
C TYR A 89 10.14 3.70 -1.47
N LEU A 90 11.42 3.72 -1.79
CA LEU A 90 12.42 4.44 -1.02
C LEU A 90 12.33 5.94 -1.35
N GLU A 91 11.91 6.77 -0.39
CA GLU A 91 11.93 8.23 -0.54
C GLU A 91 13.24 8.80 -0.03
N SER A 92 13.82 9.73 -0.80
CA SER A 92 14.95 10.57 -0.38
C SER A 92 14.50 12.03 -0.30
N LYS A 93 14.87 12.69 0.79
CA LYS A 93 14.61 14.13 0.97
C LYS A 93 15.87 14.84 1.42
N THR A 94 16.45 15.63 0.53
CA THR A 94 17.59 16.49 0.83
C THR A 94 17.12 17.79 1.48
N THR A 95 17.78 18.20 2.54
CA THR A 95 17.62 19.47 3.24
C THR A 95 18.98 20.16 3.32
N LYS A 96 19.01 21.44 3.74
CA LYS A 96 20.29 22.16 3.94
C LYS A 96 21.23 21.48 4.96
N LYS A 97 20.72 20.61 5.84
CA LYS A 97 21.48 20.01 6.95
C LYS A 97 21.70 18.51 6.79
N SER A 98 20.85 17.79 6.04
CA SER A 98 20.89 16.34 5.95
C SER A 98 20.20 15.86 4.68
N ARG A 99 20.55 14.63 4.29
CA ARG A 99 19.76 13.83 3.36
C ARG A 99 19.08 12.71 4.15
N ASP A 100 17.77 12.76 4.18
CA ASP A 100 16.95 11.85 4.96
C ASP A 100 16.28 10.83 4.03
N PHE A 101 16.18 9.60 4.50
CA PHE A 101 15.51 8.51 3.78
C PHE A 101 14.26 8.07 4.53
N TYR A 102 13.21 7.70 3.78
CA TYR A 102 11.95 7.24 4.32
C TYR A 102 11.48 6.01 3.57
N ASN A 103 10.82 5.12 4.27
CA ASN A 103 9.99 4.08 3.69
C ASN A 103 8.62 4.69 3.45
N SER A 104 8.23 4.84 2.18
CA SER A 104 7.07 5.64 1.77
C SER A 104 6.20 4.91 0.77
N CYS A 105 4.93 5.32 0.69
CA CYS A 105 4.02 4.95 -0.39
C CYS A 105 3.54 6.22 -1.10
N ILE A 106 3.80 6.29 -2.39
CA ILE A 106 3.24 7.34 -3.25
C ILE A 106 1.89 6.92 -3.80
N PHE A 107 0.92 7.83 -3.78
CA PHE A 107 -0.41 7.64 -4.34
C PHE A 107 -0.68 8.67 -5.43
N ILE A 108 -0.90 8.22 -6.65
CA ILE A 108 -1.10 9.03 -7.86
C ILE A 108 -2.49 8.73 -8.42
N ASP A 109 -3.23 9.78 -8.82
CA ASP A 109 -4.54 9.61 -9.46
C ASP A 109 -4.43 9.41 -10.99
N ASP A 110 -5.55 9.12 -11.62
CA ASP A 110 -5.67 8.87 -13.05
C ASP A 110 -5.49 10.10 -13.96
N GLU A 111 -5.26 11.27 -13.38
CA GLU A 111 -4.80 12.47 -14.08
C GLU A 111 -3.28 12.69 -13.92
N GLY A 112 -2.58 11.76 -13.24
CA GLY A 112 -1.16 11.84 -12.95
C GLY A 112 -0.79 12.76 -11.79
N LYS A 113 -1.76 13.18 -10.98
CA LYS A 113 -1.52 14.04 -9.82
C LYS A 113 -1.15 13.22 -8.60
N ILE A 114 -0.11 13.62 -7.90
CA ILE A 114 0.25 13.03 -6.61
C ILE A 114 -0.80 13.45 -5.56
N LEU A 115 -1.61 12.50 -5.10
CA LEU A 115 -2.60 12.72 -4.05
C LEU A 115 -1.98 12.68 -2.67
N ALA A 116 -1.01 11.76 -2.47
CA ALA A 116 -0.33 11.57 -1.19
C ALA A 116 1.08 11.03 -1.37
N ASN A 117 1.89 11.31 -0.36
CA ASN A 117 3.12 10.59 -0.05
C ASN A 117 3.02 10.19 1.44
N ALA A 118 2.66 8.94 1.71
CA ALA A 118 2.53 8.38 3.05
C ALA A 118 3.86 7.80 3.48
N ARG A 119 4.38 8.22 4.64
CA ARG A 119 5.62 7.68 5.23
C ARG A 119 5.28 6.73 6.35
N LYS A 120 5.97 5.60 6.40
CA LYS A 120 5.84 4.61 7.49
C LYS A 120 6.08 5.27 8.85
N VAL A 121 5.12 5.11 9.75
CA VAL A 121 5.16 5.75 11.08
C VAL A 121 5.88 4.85 12.08
N TYR A 122 5.56 3.57 12.11
CA TYR A 122 6.19 2.59 12.97
C TYR A 122 7.29 1.84 12.20
N LEU A 123 8.55 2.15 12.52
CA LEU A 123 9.71 1.53 11.89
C LEU A 123 10.05 0.19 12.54
N TRP A 124 10.21 -0.85 11.71
CA TRP A 124 10.54 -2.20 12.14
C TRP A 124 12.04 -2.39 12.37
N LYS A 125 12.44 -2.84 13.56
CA LYS A 125 13.84 -3.24 13.90
C LYS A 125 14.92 -2.32 13.27
N LYS A 126 15.69 -2.86 12.30
CA LYS A 126 16.79 -2.17 11.63
C LYS A 126 16.35 -0.99 10.74
N GLU A 127 15.07 -0.83 10.42
CA GLU A 127 14.60 0.36 9.72
C GLU A 127 14.90 1.64 10.49
N LYS A 128 14.87 1.57 11.85
CA LYS A 128 15.17 2.71 12.74
C LYS A 128 16.58 3.29 12.55
N THR A 129 17.51 2.51 11.98
CA THR A 129 18.88 2.96 11.68
C THR A 129 19.05 3.49 10.26
N LYS A 130 18.08 3.25 9.39
CA LYS A 130 18.12 3.59 7.95
C LYS A 130 17.18 4.72 7.58
N PHE A 131 15.98 4.72 8.16
CA PHE A 131 14.88 5.59 7.76
C PHE A 131 14.44 6.51 8.90
N LYS A 132 13.92 7.67 8.54
CA LYS A 132 13.15 8.52 9.45
C LYS A 132 11.69 8.09 9.44
N ALA A 133 11.07 8.11 10.62
CA ALA A 133 9.65 7.82 10.76
C ALA A 133 8.78 8.93 10.16
N GLY A 134 7.61 8.55 9.63
CA GLY A 134 6.51 9.46 9.38
C GLY A 134 5.88 9.95 10.68
N ASN A 135 4.97 10.90 10.58
CA ASN A 135 4.30 11.50 11.75
C ASN A 135 2.78 11.59 11.59
N LYS A 136 2.21 10.99 10.56
CA LYS A 136 0.77 11.04 10.29
C LYS A 136 0.30 9.86 9.44
N PHE A 137 -0.92 9.42 9.71
CA PHE A 137 -1.68 8.49 8.89
C PHE A 137 -2.51 9.25 7.87
N VAL A 138 -2.54 8.77 6.62
CA VAL A 138 -2.99 9.54 5.45
C VAL A 138 -4.28 8.96 4.87
N VAL A 139 -5.34 9.76 4.84
CA VAL A 139 -6.58 9.45 4.12
C VAL A 139 -6.82 10.49 3.03
N LYS A 140 -7.15 10.03 1.82
CA LYS A 140 -7.39 10.90 0.65
C LYS A 140 -8.77 10.66 0.04
N ASN A 141 -9.43 11.76 -0.33
CA ASN A 141 -10.65 11.70 -1.12
C ASN A 141 -10.31 11.36 -2.57
N THR A 142 -11.03 10.41 -3.13
CA THR A 142 -10.95 10.04 -4.55
C THR A 142 -12.36 9.87 -5.12
N LYS A 143 -12.46 9.67 -6.43
CA LYS A 143 -13.73 9.27 -7.05
C LYS A 143 -14.24 7.90 -6.60
N PHE A 144 -13.39 7.08 -5.98
CA PHE A 144 -13.69 5.75 -5.43
C PHE A 144 -13.96 5.79 -3.91
N GLY A 145 -14.14 6.96 -3.34
CA GLY A 145 -14.31 7.14 -1.89
C GLY A 145 -13.03 7.58 -1.19
N LYS A 146 -13.01 7.43 0.13
CA LYS A 146 -11.85 7.78 0.95
C LYS A 146 -10.91 6.59 1.10
N ILE A 147 -9.67 6.77 0.67
CA ILE A 147 -8.63 5.76 0.68
C ILE A 147 -7.60 6.09 1.76
N GLY A 148 -7.35 5.12 2.65
CA GLY A 148 -6.29 5.14 3.65
C GLY A 148 -5.04 4.39 3.17
N ILE A 149 -3.88 4.67 3.79
CA ILE A 149 -2.59 4.04 3.46
C ILE A 149 -1.82 3.77 4.75
N LEU A 150 -1.59 2.49 5.06
CA LEU A 150 -0.70 2.01 6.11
C LEU A 150 0.46 1.24 5.47
N LEU A 151 1.66 1.30 6.06
CA LEU A 151 2.81 0.56 5.52
C LEU A 151 3.20 -0.57 6.47
N CYS A 152 2.97 -1.81 6.03
CA CYS A 152 3.48 -3.03 6.65
C CYS A 152 3.29 -3.01 8.19
N TYR A 153 4.36 -2.76 8.95
CA TYR A 153 4.36 -2.75 10.43
C TYR A 153 3.36 -1.77 11.06
N ASP A 154 2.93 -0.72 10.36
CA ASP A 154 1.86 0.17 10.84
C ASP A 154 0.54 -0.61 11.10
N LEU A 155 0.32 -1.73 10.41
CA LEU A 155 -0.88 -2.56 10.57
C LEU A 155 -0.88 -3.38 11.86
N GLU A 156 0.29 -3.72 12.43
CA GLU A 156 0.40 -4.50 13.68
C GLU A 156 -0.07 -3.72 14.93
N PHE A 157 -0.42 -2.45 14.77
CA PHE A 157 -0.99 -1.61 15.81
C PHE A 157 -2.46 -1.31 15.51
N PRO A 158 -3.38 -1.41 16.46
CA PRO A 158 -4.81 -1.17 16.21
C PRO A 158 -5.15 0.30 15.97
N GLU A 159 -4.34 1.25 16.48
CA GLU A 159 -4.60 2.68 16.42
C GLU A 159 -4.56 3.25 14.99
N PRO A 160 -3.58 2.93 14.12
CA PRO A 160 -3.50 3.50 12.77
C PRO A 160 -4.76 3.28 11.94
N ALA A 161 -5.23 2.04 11.86
CA ALA A 161 -6.45 1.72 11.11
C ALA A 161 -7.68 2.40 11.70
N ARG A 162 -7.76 2.50 13.04
CA ARG A 162 -8.83 3.23 13.74
C ARG A 162 -8.77 4.72 13.42
N ILE A 163 -7.60 5.34 13.44
CA ILE A 163 -7.41 6.76 13.08
C ILE A 163 -7.85 7.02 11.64
N GLU A 164 -7.47 6.16 10.70
CA GLU A 164 -7.89 6.31 9.31
C GLU A 164 -9.40 6.09 9.12
N CYS A 165 -9.98 5.10 9.82
CA CYS A 165 -11.43 4.89 9.86
C CYS A 165 -12.17 6.13 10.36
N LEU A 166 -11.73 6.74 11.45
CA LEU A 166 -12.34 7.94 12.01
C LEU A 166 -12.19 9.17 11.11
N LYS A 167 -11.17 9.20 10.25
CA LYS A 167 -11.04 10.18 9.16
C LYS A 167 -11.95 9.85 7.97
N GLY A 168 -12.66 8.73 8.04
CA GLY A 168 -13.67 8.28 7.09
C GLY A 168 -13.11 7.40 5.96
N ALA A 169 -11.97 6.73 6.14
CA ALA A 169 -11.49 5.75 5.18
C ALA A 169 -12.55 4.65 4.96
N GLU A 170 -12.68 4.21 3.72
CA GLU A 170 -13.59 3.15 3.29
C GLU A 170 -12.83 1.92 2.83
N ILE A 171 -11.59 2.14 2.35
CA ILE A 171 -10.62 1.10 2.08
C ILE A 171 -9.24 1.59 2.53
N ILE A 172 -8.45 0.70 3.13
CA ILE A 172 -7.05 0.94 3.49
C ILE A 172 -6.17 0.02 2.68
N PHE A 173 -5.24 0.58 1.92
CA PHE A 173 -4.19 -0.19 1.25
C PHE A 173 -2.99 -0.35 2.18
N VAL A 174 -2.43 -1.57 2.19
CA VAL A 174 -1.30 -1.93 3.06
C VAL A 174 -0.16 -2.54 2.23
N PRO A 175 0.67 -1.69 1.58
CA PRO A 175 1.92 -2.12 0.99
C PRO A 175 2.84 -2.77 2.03
N SER A 176 3.35 -4.00 1.75
CA SER A 176 4.10 -4.78 2.74
C SER A 176 5.27 -5.56 2.14
N LEU A 177 6.27 -5.82 3.00
CA LEU A 177 7.30 -6.84 2.88
C LEU A 177 7.20 -7.77 4.09
N TRP A 178 6.15 -8.58 4.13
CA TRP A 178 5.76 -9.38 5.29
C TRP A 178 6.33 -10.79 5.20
N SER A 179 7.12 -11.15 6.21
CA SER A 179 7.90 -12.39 6.20
C SER A 179 7.08 -13.65 6.51
N PHE A 180 7.55 -14.80 6.05
CA PHE A 180 7.00 -16.13 6.39
C PHE A 180 6.85 -16.34 7.90
N ASN A 181 7.84 -15.95 8.69
CA ASN A 181 7.79 -16.10 10.15
C ASN A 181 6.66 -15.30 10.81
N ALA A 182 6.07 -14.38 10.10
CA ALA A 182 5.00 -13.50 10.55
C ALA A 182 3.67 -13.75 9.81
N GLU A 183 3.57 -14.77 8.97
CA GLU A 183 2.40 -15.04 8.14
C GLU A 183 1.10 -15.12 8.97
N ASN A 184 1.15 -15.78 10.12
CA ASN A 184 -0.02 -15.85 10.99
C ASN A 184 -0.53 -14.48 11.44
N ARG A 185 0.39 -13.53 11.76
CA ARG A 185 0.01 -12.16 12.12
C ARG A 185 -0.57 -11.41 10.92
N TRP A 186 -0.03 -11.64 9.70
CA TRP A 186 -0.59 -11.08 8.47
C TRP A 186 -2.09 -11.36 8.33
N HIS A 187 -2.48 -12.61 8.51
CA HIS A 187 -3.87 -13.01 8.42
C HIS A 187 -4.73 -12.39 9.53
N ILE A 188 -4.24 -12.42 10.77
CA ILE A 188 -4.95 -11.88 11.92
C ILE A 188 -5.12 -10.37 11.79
N ASP A 189 -4.04 -9.65 11.48
CA ASP A 189 -4.03 -8.19 11.49
C ASP A 189 -4.90 -7.59 10.37
N LEU A 190 -4.86 -8.17 9.16
CA LEU A 190 -5.74 -7.74 8.07
C LEU A 190 -7.22 -7.95 8.44
N ALA A 191 -7.58 -9.13 8.96
CA ALA A 191 -8.95 -9.46 9.31
C ALA A 191 -9.46 -8.64 10.51
N ALA A 192 -8.66 -8.53 11.56
CA ALA A 192 -9.03 -7.81 12.78
C ALA A 192 -9.21 -6.31 12.52
N ASN A 193 -8.24 -5.68 11.80
CA ASN A 193 -8.33 -4.26 11.49
C ASN A 193 -9.50 -3.95 10.53
N SER A 194 -9.85 -4.86 9.61
CA SER A 194 -11.04 -4.73 8.79
C SER A 194 -12.32 -4.80 9.64
N LEU A 195 -12.48 -5.86 10.42
CA LEU A 195 -13.65 -6.10 11.25
C LEU A 195 -13.87 -5.01 12.30
N PHE A 196 -12.83 -4.61 13.04
CA PHE A 196 -12.96 -3.60 14.09
C PHE A 196 -13.28 -2.20 13.57
N ASN A 197 -12.98 -1.95 12.30
CA ASN A 197 -13.20 -0.64 11.66
C ASN A 197 -14.32 -0.66 10.61
N LEU A 198 -14.88 -1.84 10.31
CA LEU A 198 -15.98 -2.05 9.35
C LEU A 198 -15.70 -1.35 8.01
N LEU A 199 -14.52 -1.64 7.43
CA LEU A 199 -14.04 -1.11 6.16
C LEU A 199 -13.22 -2.19 5.41
N PHE A 200 -12.98 -1.96 4.10
CA PHE A 200 -12.11 -2.86 3.33
C PHE A 200 -10.64 -2.68 3.71
N ILE A 201 -9.89 -3.80 3.75
CA ILE A 201 -8.42 -3.75 3.80
C ILE A 201 -7.84 -4.53 2.63
N ALA A 202 -6.89 -3.91 1.93
CA ALA A 202 -6.22 -4.46 0.76
C ALA A 202 -4.72 -4.56 1.04
N GLY A 203 -4.29 -5.71 1.55
CA GLY A 203 -2.89 -6.02 1.87
C GLY A 203 -2.12 -6.48 0.63
N CYS A 204 -1.16 -5.68 0.17
CA CYS A 204 -0.30 -5.99 -0.97
C CYS A 204 1.10 -6.36 -0.50
N ASN A 205 1.42 -7.66 -0.49
CA ASN A 205 2.70 -8.18 -0.05
C ASN A 205 3.59 -8.55 -1.24
N ALA A 206 4.91 -8.54 -1.03
CA ALA A 206 5.85 -9.15 -1.96
C ALA A 206 5.86 -10.68 -1.79
N VAL A 207 6.41 -11.37 -2.80
CA VAL A 207 6.66 -12.80 -2.77
C VAL A 207 8.11 -13.07 -3.14
N ASP A 208 8.86 -13.65 -2.22
CA ASP A 208 10.24 -14.09 -2.43
C ASP A 208 10.62 -15.14 -1.35
N ASP A 209 11.90 -15.49 -1.24
CA ASP A 209 12.37 -16.46 -0.24
C ASP A 209 12.21 -15.97 1.21
N SER A 210 11.90 -14.71 1.43
CA SER A 210 11.72 -14.09 2.76
C SER A 210 10.28 -13.62 3.04
N CYS A 211 9.51 -13.32 1.99
CA CYS A 211 8.16 -12.78 2.07
C CYS A 211 7.11 -13.84 1.74
N CYS A 212 6.07 -13.93 2.57
CA CYS A 212 5.07 -14.99 2.48
C CYS A 212 4.08 -14.85 1.32
N GLY A 213 4.15 -13.79 0.50
CA GLY A 213 3.10 -13.55 -0.49
C GLY A 213 1.76 -13.31 0.20
N LYS A 214 0.73 -14.09 -0.15
CA LYS A 214 -0.57 -14.04 0.50
C LYS A 214 -1.20 -12.64 0.48
N SER A 215 -0.95 -11.86 -0.59
CA SER A 215 -1.68 -10.61 -0.79
C SER A 215 -3.18 -10.87 -0.73
N LYS A 216 -3.93 -9.99 -0.06
CA LYS A 216 -5.29 -10.32 0.32
C LYS A 216 -6.18 -9.07 0.34
N ILE A 217 -7.44 -9.25 -0.02
CA ILE A 217 -8.48 -8.26 0.19
C ILE A 217 -9.46 -8.82 1.22
N VAL A 218 -9.70 -8.04 2.26
CA VAL A 218 -10.60 -8.37 3.37
C VAL A 218 -11.82 -7.45 3.33
N GLU A 219 -12.99 -8.03 3.45
CA GLU A 219 -14.30 -7.36 3.50
C GLU A 219 -14.56 -6.70 4.86
N PRO A 220 -15.51 -5.74 4.96
CA PRO A 220 -15.77 -4.99 6.20
C PRO A 220 -16.18 -5.84 7.42
N ASP A 221 -16.59 -7.09 7.21
CA ASP A 221 -16.93 -8.05 8.28
C ASP A 221 -15.74 -8.94 8.71
N GLY A 222 -14.55 -8.68 8.17
CA GLY A 222 -13.34 -9.46 8.45
C GLY A 222 -13.16 -10.70 7.57
N SER A 223 -14.13 -11.03 6.71
CA SER A 223 -14.01 -12.16 5.79
C SER A 223 -13.05 -11.89 4.64
N THR A 224 -12.38 -12.93 4.15
CA THR A 224 -11.50 -12.83 2.99
C THR A 224 -12.32 -12.80 1.71
N LEU A 225 -12.24 -11.71 0.94
CA LEU A 225 -12.82 -11.62 -0.39
C LEU A 225 -12.02 -12.45 -1.40
N ILE A 226 -10.70 -12.29 -1.42
CA ILE A 226 -9.76 -13.02 -2.28
C ILE A 226 -8.36 -12.99 -1.68
N GLU A 227 -7.59 -14.05 -1.91
CA GLU A 227 -6.21 -14.19 -1.47
C GLU A 227 -5.32 -14.75 -2.57
N ALA A 228 -4.12 -14.23 -2.71
CA ALA A 228 -3.08 -14.70 -3.61
C ALA A 228 -2.35 -15.93 -3.06
N SER A 229 -1.60 -16.61 -3.91
CA SER A 229 -0.72 -17.70 -3.49
C SER A 229 0.40 -17.19 -2.56
N GLY A 230 1.06 -18.12 -1.86
CA GLY A 230 2.24 -17.79 -1.04
C GLY A 230 3.57 -17.87 -1.81
N THR A 231 3.54 -18.22 -3.10
CA THR A 231 4.75 -18.61 -3.83
C THR A 231 4.94 -17.96 -5.19
N ASN A 232 3.86 -17.45 -5.79
CA ASN A 232 3.90 -16.96 -7.19
C ASN A 232 3.77 -15.44 -7.26
N GLU A 233 4.41 -14.85 -8.27
CA GLU A 233 4.07 -13.49 -8.70
C GLU A 233 2.70 -13.53 -9.39
N GLU A 234 1.81 -12.65 -8.96
CA GLU A 234 0.47 -12.57 -9.54
C GLU A 234 -0.15 -11.18 -9.41
N LEU A 235 -1.09 -10.88 -10.27
CA LEU A 235 -1.91 -9.68 -10.19
C LEU A 235 -3.27 -10.07 -9.62
N LEU A 236 -3.41 -9.99 -8.30
CA LEU A 236 -4.65 -10.32 -7.60
C LEU A 236 -5.68 -9.23 -7.84
N MET A 237 -6.80 -9.55 -8.48
CA MET A 237 -7.80 -8.56 -8.86
C MET A 237 -9.17 -8.89 -8.25
N ALA A 238 -9.87 -7.85 -7.77
CA ALA A 238 -11.25 -7.96 -7.34
C ALA A 238 -12.03 -6.66 -7.57
N THR A 239 -13.34 -6.79 -7.64
CA THR A 239 -14.25 -5.64 -7.62
C THR A 239 -14.64 -5.32 -6.16
N ILE A 240 -14.40 -4.10 -5.75
CA ILE A 240 -14.84 -3.57 -4.46
C ILE A 240 -16.22 -2.96 -4.63
N ASP A 241 -17.14 -3.35 -3.75
CA ASP A 241 -18.47 -2.75 -3.63
C ASP A 241 -18.59 -2.04 -2.29
N LEU A 242 -18.52 -0.71 -2.31
CA LEU A 242 -18.59 0.10 -1.09
C LEU A 242 -19.97 0.04 -0.38
N GLU A 243 -21.01 -0.47 -1.03
CA GLU A 243 -22.32 -0.65 -0.37
C GLU A 243 -22.24 -1.66 0.76
N LYS A 244 -21.37 -2.67 0.65
CA LYS A 244 -21.10 -3.65 1.73
C LYS A 244 -20.71 -3.00 3.06
N ILE A 245 -20.02 -1.86 3.03
CA ILE A 245 -19.68 -1.11 4.26
C ILE A 245 -20.95 -0.69 4.99
N SER A 246 -21.91 -0.14 4.27
CA SER A 246 -23.18 0.30 4.85
C SER A 246 -24.01 -0.88 5.37
N GLU A 247 -24.03 -1.99 4.64
CA GLU A 247 -24.74 -3.22 5.02
C GLU A 247 -24.16 -3.82 6.30
N VAL A 248 -22.81 -3.88 6.41
CA VAL A 248 -22.15 -4.44 7.60
C VAL A 248 -22.34 -3.50 8.80
N ARG A 249 -22.18 -2.18 8.60
CA ARG A 249 -22.39 -1.18 9.68
C ARG A 249 -23.82 -1.13 10.20
N ALA A 250 -24.82 -1.49 9.37
CA ALA A 250 -26.20 -1.61 9.82
C ALA A 250 -26.42 -2.84 10.74
N LYS A 251 -25.61 -3.89 10.59
CA LYS A 251 -25.69 -5.12 11.39
C LYS A 251 -24.79 -5.08 12.64
N ILE A 252 -23.64 -4.41 12.54
CA ILE A 252 -22.61 -4.39 13.57
C ILE A 252 -22.35 -2.93 13.99
N PRO A 253 -22.84 -2.48 15.16
CA PRO A 253 -22.84 -1.06 15.54
C PRO A 253 -21.51 -0.56 16.17
N TYR A 254 -20.38 -1.21 15.90
CA TYR A 254 -19.08 -0.89 16.55
C TYR A 254 -18.71 0.58 16.52
N LEU A 255 -18.93 1.27 15.38
CA LEU A 255 -18.54 2.67 15.24
C LEU A 255 -19.54 3.65 15.89
N THR A 256 -20.81 3.25 16.04
CA THR A 256 -21.82 4.04 16.78
C THR A 256 -21.67 3.89 18.28
N ASP A 257 -21.23 2.70 18.75
CA ASP A 257 -21.05 2.40 20.18
C ASP A 257 -19.68 2.86 20.69
N LEU A 258 -18.77 3.28 19.78
CA LEU A 258 -17.47 3.79 20.13
C LEU A 258 -17.62 5.05 21.00
N LYS A 259 -17.22 4.95 22.26
CA LYS A 259 -17.16 6.11 23.17
C LYS A 259 -16.05 7.08 22.68
N LYS A 260 -16.43 8.33 22.49
CA LYS A 260 -15.52 9.42 22.10
C LYS A 260 -14.69 9.91 23.28
#